data_b72acfd4a74fd46c6677f7350fae7f22
#
_entry.id   b72acfd4a74fd46c6677f7350fae7f22
#
_cell.length_a   1.000
_cell.length_b   1.000
_cell.length_c   1.000
_cell.angle_alpha   90.00
_cell.angle_beta   90.00
_cell.angle_gamma   90.00
#
_symmetry.space_group_name_H-M   'P 1'
#
loop_
_entity.id
_entity.type
_entity.pdbx_description
1 polymer ?
#
loop_
_entity_poly.entity_id
_entity_poly.type
_entity_poly.pdbx_seq_one_letter_code
_entity_poly.pdbx_strand_id
1 'polypeptide(L)'
;MVKFIHAADLHLGITYAGVGKNHKDIARMLKQAAFDAFERVIDTAIEEEVDALVLAGDLLDSSRTFVKEKCFLQSQLNRLAPFGIPVVVALGNHDAGTSYVSGEHIYTFGSDVETIELETRNGERVAFSGFSYEVPVVAARKVQEYPVKSANCDVHIGVLHGELTTAQGRYAPFSIPELREKGYDYWALGHIHTCQEVSSQPCAWYSGTTQGADRKESGSKGVLLVEITPGNAPEVHFIETSTMDWTEVELSISESARLETLPYLIVEALPSPAKRSLVTLHLQTQESLYSREDLKQLTEVVSGLLEEKRSLVTVMSIREQVTKPLRGASGISLVGEVDASLFSEMEIAKSGFSNQLMSEFLQKEDVQQEIHERAMRLLEARFSGREEV
;
A
#
# COMPACT_ATOMS: atom_id res chain seq x y z
N MET A 1 12.78 28.64 -4.38
CA MET A 1 12.02 27.39 -4.70
C MET A 1 12.45 26.33 -3.69
N VAL A 2 11.51 25.74 -3.01
CA VAL A 2 11.73 24.68 -2.02
C VAL A 2 11.57 23.33 -2.69
N LYS A 3 12.54 22.44 -2.55
CA LYS A 3 12.57 21.13 -3.18
C LYS A 3 12.77 20.05 -2.11
N PHE A 4 11.89 19.06 -2.02
CA PHE A 4 12.02 18.01 -1.01
C PHE A 4 11.49 16.66 -1.51
N ILE A 5 11.95 15.58 -0.87
CA ILE A 5 11.37 14.25 -1.05
C ILE A 5 10.35 14.00 0.03
N HIS A 6 9.17 13.53 -0.38
CA HIS A 6 8.13 13.00 0.48
C HIS A 6 8.07 11.48 0.34
N ALA A 7 8.38 10.77 1.42
CA ALA A 7 8.31 9.33 1.54
C ALA A 7 7.51 8.92 2.79
N ALA A 8 6.87 7.76 2.76
CA ALA A 8 6.14 7.17 3.87
C ALA A 8 6.13 5.64 3.74
N ASP A 9 5.62 4.95 4.73
CA ASP A 9 5.25 3.54 4.70
C ASP A 9 6.40 2.64 4.21
N LEU A 10 7.61 2.84 4.78
CA LEU A 10 8.81 2.09 4.43
C LEU A 10 8.74 0.64 4.93
N HIS A 11 8.07 0.42 6.07
CA HIS A 11 7.88 -0.87 6.73
C HIS A 11 9.14 -1.74 6.76
N LEU A 12 10.30 -1.14 7.07
CA LEU A 12 11.55 -1.90 7.17
C LEU A 12 11.41 -2.98 8.24
N GLY A 13 11.73 -4.21 7.87
CA GLY A 13 11.60 -5.37 8.75
C GLY A 13 10.26 -6.11 8.65
N ILE A 14 9.39 -5.73 7.71
CA ILE A 14 8.11 -6.43 7.46
C ILE A 14 8.32 -7.94 7.25
N THR A 15 7.37 -8.71 7.75
CA THR A 15 7.37 -10.17 7.64
C THR A 15 6.46 -10.59 6.48
N TYR A 16 7.02 -11.15 5.44
CA TYR A 16 6.28 -11.63 4.24
C TYR A 16 5.60 -12.98 4.52
N ALA A 17 4.62 -13.01 5.42
CA ALA A 17 4.02 -14.24 5.94
C ALA A 17 3.34 -15.11 4.85
N GLY A 18 2.78 -14.50 3.80
CA GLY A 18 2.16 -15.21 2.68
C GLY A 18 3.14 -15.86 1.73
N VAL A 19 4.36 -15.32 1.63
CA VAL A 19 5.43 -15.78 0.74
C VAL A 19 6.36 -16.77 1.44
N GLY A 20 6.70 -16.51 2.71
CA GLY A 20 7.80 -17.16 3.43
C GLY A 20 7.66 -18.65 3.69
N LYS A 21 6.43 -19.23 3.67
CA LYS A 21 6.24 -20.67 3.89
C LYS A 21 6.68 -21.51 2.70
N ASN A 22 6.40 -21.05 1.49
CA ASN A 22 6.62 -21.81 0.26
C ASN A 22 7.83 -21.29 -0.56
N HIS A 23 8.23 -20.03 -0.34
CA HIS A 23 9.26 -19.34 -1.13
C HIS A 23 10.22 -18.55 -0.24
N LYS A 24 11.03 -19.25 0.57
CA LYS A 24 11.94 -18.62 1.52
C LYS A 24 12.95 -17.66 0.87
N ASP A 25 13.41 -17.98 -0.34
CA ASP A 25 14.36 -17.14 -1.06
C ASP A 25 13.71 -15.86 -1.55
N ILE A 26 12.46 -15.94 -2.04
CA ILE A 26 11.68 -14.75 -2.43
C ILE A 26 11.42 -13.85 -1.21
N ALA A 27 11.05 -14.43 -0.06
CA ALA A 27 10.88 -13.64 1.16
C ALA A 27 12.18 -12.92 1.59
N ARG A 28 13.33 -13.56 1.42
CA ARG A 28 14.64 -12.93 1.67
C ARG A 28 14.92 -11.81 0.68
N MET A 29 14.61 -12.03 -0.60
CA MET A 29 14.80 -11.03 -1.66
C MET A 29 13.87 -9.82 -1.45
N LEU A 30 12.58 -10.02 -1.10
CA LEU A 30 11.67 -8.95 -0.77
C LEU A 30 12.14 -8.14 0.45
N LYS A 31 12.65 -8.83 1.48
CA LYS A 31 13.25 -8.13 2.63
C LYS A 31 14.42 -7.26 2.21
N GLN A 32 15.32 -7.76 1.36
CA GLN A 32 16.43 -6.97 0.84
C GLN A 32 15.94 -5.83 -0.06
N ALA A 33 14.92 -6.07 -0.89
CA ALA A 33 14.33 -5.07 -1.77
C ALA A 33 13.81 -3.82 -1.02
N ALA A 34 13.23 -4.00 0.18
CA ALA A 34 12.81 -2.88 1.01
C ALA A 34 14.00 -2.02 1.49
N PHE A 35 15.14 -2.65 1.83
CA PHE A 35 16.37 -1.94 2.17
C PHE A 35 16.93 -1.20 0.95
N ASP A 36 17.03 -1.88 -0.19
CA ASP A 36 17.55 -1.32 -1.44
C ASP A 36 16.67 -0.14 -1.94
N ALA A 37 15.36 -0.25 -1.78
CA ALA A 37 14.43 0.83 -2.11
C ALA A 37 14.66 2.07 -1.25
N PHE A 38 14.85 1.90 0.06
CA PHE A 38 15.13 3.04 0.93
C PHE A 38 16.53 3.63 0.66
N GLU A 39 17.52 2.82 0.33
CA GLU A 39 18.84 3.32 -0.11
C GLU A 39 18.69 4.21 -1.34
N ARG A 40 17.86 3.82 -2.33
CA ARG A 40 17.54 4.66 -3.49
C ARG A 40 16.85 5.97 -3.12
N VAL A 41 15.97 5.98 -2.11
CA VAL A 41 15.38 7.23 -1.60
C VAL A 41 16.47 8.20 -1.15
N ILE A 42 17.46 7.70 -0.39
CA ILE A 42 18.57 8.52 0.10
C ILE A 42 19.46 8.98 -1.05
N ASP A 43 19.79 8.09 -2.00
CA ASP A 43 20.58 8.43 -3.18
C ASP A 43 19.87 9.52 -4.00
N THR A 44 18.56 9.36 -4.24
CA THR A 44 17.76 10.37 -4.94
C THR A 44 17.75 11.72 -4.21
N ALA A 45 17.63 11.72 -2.88
CA ALA A 45 17.67 12.95 -2.10
C ALA A 45 19.00 13.70 -2.26
N ILE A 46 20.11 12.96 -2.35
CA ILE A 46 21.45 13.53 -2.56
C ILE A 46 21.61 14.00 -4.02
N GLU A 47 21.23 13.18 -4.98
CA GLU A 47 21.38 13.47 -6.42
C GLU A 47 20.52 14.67 -6.85
N GLU A 48 19.31 14.77 -6.31
CA GLU A 48 18.38 15.89 -6.57
C GLU A 48 18.72 17.13 -5.74
N GLU A 49 19.71 17.07 -4.85
CA GLU A 49 20.14 18.18 -3.99
C GLU A 49 18.97 18.80 -3.21
N VAL A 50 18.08 17.99 -2.64
CA VAL A 50 16.86 18.47 -1.99
C VAL A 50 17.14 19.31 -0.76
N ASP A 51 16.20 20.21 -0.42
CA ASP A 51 16.25 21.04 0.81
C ASP A 51 15.82 20.26 2.05
N ALA A 52 15.07 19.15 1.89
CA ALA A 52 14.69 18.28 3.00
C ALA A 52 14.27 16.87 2.50
N LEU A 53 14.37 15.88 3.39
CA LEU A 53 13.67 14.60 3.28
C LEU A 53 12.54 14.59 4.32
N VAL A 54 11.31 14.38 3.88
CA VAL A 54 10.12 14.27 4.74
C VAL A 54 9.68 12.81 4.80
N LEU A 55 9.63 12.24 6.01
CA LEU A 55 9.20 10.89 6.30
C LEU A 55 7.86 10.94 7.05
N ALA A 56 6.78 10.57 6.37
CA ALA A 56 5.41 10.69 6.88
C ALA A 56 4.88 9.40 7.51
N GLY A 57 5.71 8.72 8.30
CA GLY A 57 5.34 7.61 9.19
C GLY A 57 5.53 6.21 8.63
N ASP A 58 5.40 5.22 9.52
CA ASP A 58 5.55 3.78 9.30
C ASP A 58 6.91 3.42 8.68
N LEU A 59 7.99 3.86 9.36
CA LEU A 59 9.35 3.62 8.92
C LEU A 59 9.79 2.18 9.21
N LEU A 60 9.35 1.63 10.34
CA LEU A 60 9.57 0.25 10.74
C LEU A 60 8.23 -0.50 10.83
N ASP A 61 8.22 -1.80 10.55
CA ASP A 61 6.97 -2.59 10.55
C ASP A 61 6.35 -2.75 11.95
N SER A 62 7.13 -2.71 13.01
CA SER A 62 6.64 -2.78 14.38
C SER A 62 7.69 -2.40 15.40
N SER A 63 7.24 -2.14 16.64
CA SER A 63 8.12 -1.94 17.80
C SER A 63 9.06 -3.12 18.10
N ARG A 64 8.76 -4.31 17.56
CA ARG A 64 9.59 -5.53 17.64
C ARG A 64 10.65 -5.64 16.55
N THR A 65 10.82 -4.60 15.73
CA THR A 65 11.84 -4.59 14.68
C THR A 65 13.24 -4.74 15.29
N PHE A 66 14.05 -5.56 14.64
CA PHE A 66 15.38 -5.92 15.15
C PHE A 66 16.37 -4.75 15.08
N VAL A 67 17.43 -4.84 15.85
CA VAL A 67 18.50 -3.83 15.90
C VAL A 67 19.08 -3.54 14.50
N LYS A 68 19.13 -4.56 13.63
CA LYS A 68 19.66 -4.43 12.26
C LYS A 68 18.91 -3.38 11.44
N GLU A 69 17.57 -3.42 11.46
CA GLU A 69 16.71 -2.50 10.71
C GLU A 69 16.86 -1.07 11.23
N LYS A 70 16.90 -0.91 12.54
CA LYS A 70 17.14 0.40 13.18
C LYS A 70 18.50 0.99 12.85
N CYS A 71 19.56 0.17 12.94
CA CYS A 71 20.91 0.58 12.56
C CYS A 71 21.01 0.94 11.08
N PHE A 72 20.34 0.16 10.21
CA PHE A 72 20.31 0.46 8.78
C PHE A 72 19.62 1.81 8.53
N LEU A 73 18.38 2.01 9.04
CA LEU A 73 17.65 3.27 8.91
C LEU A 73 18.52 4.44 9.34
N GLN A 74 19.06 4.39 10.57
CA GLN A 74 19.91 5.46 11.11
C GLN A 74 21.15 5.70 10.24
N SER A 75 21.80 4.62 9.73
CA SER A 75 22.97 4.76 8.88
C SER A 75 22.66 5.44 7.56
N GLN A 76 21.53 5.12 6.96
CA GLN A 76 21.08 5.76 5.71
C GLN A 76 20.75 7.25 5.94
N LEU A 77 20.02 7.59 6.99
CA LEU A 77 19.71 8.98 7.31
C LEU A 77 20.97 9.80 7.56
N ASN A 78 21.98 9.22 8.22
CA ASN A 78 23.25 9.89 8.46
C ASN A 78 24.04 10.24 7.19
N ARG A 79 23.75 9.58 6.04
CA ARG A 79 24.37 9.91 4.75
C ARG A 79 23.97 11.30 4.23
N LEU A 80 22.85 11.84 4.71
CA LEU A 80 22.33 13.15 4.32
C LEU A 80 23.06 14.30 5.02
N ALA A 81 23.61 14.05 6.22
CA ALA A 81 24.27 15.07 7.03
C ALA A 81 25.42 15.82 6.33
N PRO A 82 26.37 15.14 5.60
CA PRO A 82 27.43 15.82 4.88
C PRO A 82 26.95 16.75 3.76
N PHE A 83 25.72 16.52 3.27
CA PHE A 83 25.11 17.34 2.21
C PHE A 83 24.21 18.46 2.79
N GLY A 84 24.12 18.56 4.12
CA GLY A 84 23.26 19.55 4.79
C GLY A 84 21.77 19.36 4.52
N ILE A 85 21.34 18.13 4.24
CA ILE A 85 19.92 17.81 3.99
C ILE A 85 19.27 17.40 5.30
N PRO A 86 18.36 18.22 5.86
CA PRO A 86 17.60 17.88 7.05
C PRO A 86 16.57 16.79 6.76
N VAL A 87 16.26 16.00 7.80
CA VAL A 87 15.23 14.96 7.75
C VAL A 87 14.13 15.34 8.73
N VAL A 88 12.91 15.50 8.25
CA VAL A 88 11.71 15.76 9.05
C VAL A 88 10.90 14.48 9.17
N VAL A 89 10.66 14.02 10.40
CA VAL A 89 10.09 12.69 10.68
C VAL A 89 8.82 12.81 11.50
N ALA A 90 7.71 12.31 10.96
CA ALA A 90 6.57 11.88 11.75
C ALA A 90 6.64 10.34 11.91
N LEU A 91 6.40 9.83 13.11
CA LEU A 91 6.30 8.38 13.34
C LEU A 91 4.84 7.95 13.16
N GLY A 92 4.62 6.85 12.44
CA GLY A 92 3.30 6.31 12.17
C GLY A 92 2.80 5.34 13.26
N ASN A 93 1.69 4.67 12.99
CA ASN A 93 1.06 3.77 13.96
C ASN A 93 1.86 2.47 14.18
N HIS A 94 2.67 2.02 13.21
CA HIS A 94 3.59 0.90 13.39
C HIS A 94 4.84 1.29 14.18
N ASP A 95 5.24 2.56 14.18
CA ASP A 95 6.37 3.10 14.93
C ASP A 95 6.02 3.49 16.36
N ALA A 96 4.75 3.44 16.75
CA ALA A 96 4.20 4.04 17.96
C ALA A 96 5.02 3.74 19.23
N GLY A 97 5.30 4.78 20.02
CA GLY A 97 6.03 4.69 21.28
C GLY A 97 7.50 4.33 21.13
N THR A 98 8.09 4.50 19.95
CA THR A 98 9.50 4.23 19.70
C THR A 98 10.30 5.52 19.49
N SER A 99 11.59 5.48 19.87
CA SER A 99 12.55 6.55 19.61
C SER A 99 13.84 5.88 19.14
N TYR A 100 14.04 5.83 17.83
CA TYR A 100 15.17 5.11 17.25
C TYR A 100 15.92 5.87 16.16
N VAL A 101 15.48 7.07 15.81
CA VAL A 101 16.21 7.99 14.93
C VAL A 101 16.64 9.22 15.69
N SER A 102 17.88 9.63 15.50
CA SER A 102 18.46 10.80 16.17
C SER A 102 19.64 11.36 15.36
N GLY A 103 19.89 12.66 15.52
CA GLY A 103 20.98 13.36 14.83
C GLY A 103 20.69 14.85 14.79
N GLU A 104 21.73 15.70 14.69
CA GLU A 104 21.55 17.15 14.65
C GLU A 104 20.75 17.64 13.42
N HIS A 105 20.72 16.85 12.34
CA HIS A 105 19.97 17.12 11.12
C HIS A 105 18.64 16.35 11.04
N ILE A 106 18.25 15.61 12.09
CA ILE A 106 17.02 14.82 12.14
C ILE A 106 16.06 15.44 13.14
N TYR A 107 14.91 15.86 12.65
CA TYR A 107 13.85 16.52 13.39
C TYR A 107 12.64 15.59 13.46
N THR A 108 12.41 14.99 14.62
CA THR A 108 11.28 14.08 14.84
C THR A 108 10.22 14.78 15.66
N PHE A 109 8.98 14.80 15.18
CA PHE A 109 7.84 15.35 15.91
C PHE A 109 7.55 14.54 17.18
N GLY A 110 7.08 15.21 18.22
CA GLY A 110 6.52 14.59 19.42
C GLY A 110 5.08 14.09 19.22
N SER A 111 4.42 13.69 20.31
CA SER A 111 3.02 13.22 20.30
C SER A 111 2.00 14.35 20.16
N ASP A 112 2.38 15.55 20.54
CA ASP A 112 1.60 16.76 20.30
C ASP A 112 1.96 17.34 18.93
N VAL A 113 1.01 18.09 18.34
CA VAL A 113 1.30 18.79 17.08
C VAL A 113 2.26 19.94 17.35
N GLU A 114 3.37 19.94 16.65
CA GLU A 114 4.39 20.97 16.74
C GLU A 114 4.84 21.44 15.36
N THR A 115 5.55 22.56 15.29
CA THR A 115 6.07 23.14 14.06
C THR A 115 7.59 23.26 14.14
N ILE A 116 8.27 22.73 13.13
CA ILE A 116 9.71 22.81 12.91
C ILE A 116 9.92 23.83 11.79
N GLU A 117 10.75 24.86 12.05
CA GLU A 117 11.10 25.87 11.05
C GLU A 117 12.54 25.66 10.60
N LEU A 118 12.74 25.56 9.28
CA LEU A 118 14.04 25.39 8.65
C LEU A 118 14.23 26.47 7.58
N GLU A 119 15.49 26.79 7.29
CA GLU A 119 15.88 27.67 6.19
C GLU A 119 16.55 26.83 5.10
N THR A 120 16.10 26.98 3.86
CA THR A 120 16.71 26.31 2.71
C THR A 120 18.08 26.95 2.41
N ARG A 121 18.87 26.28 1.56
CA ARG A 121 20.15 26.80 1.08
C ARG A 121 20.01 28.15 0.36
N ASN A 122 18.83 28.43 -0.20
CA ASN A 122 18.55 29.68 -0.92
C ASN A 122 17.88 30.74 -0.04
N GLY A 123 17.70 30.47 1.26
CA GLY A 123 17.17 31.41 2.23
C GLY A 123 15.64 31.46 2.34
N GLU A 124 14.90 30.51 1.69
CA GLU A 124 13.46 30.37 1.95
C GLU A 124 13.22 29.78 3.34
N ARG A 125 12.24 30.31 4.05
CA ARG A 125 11.80 29.81 5.36
C ARG A 125 10.68 28.81 5.17
N VAL A 126 10.93 27.57 5.56
CA VAL A 126 9.99 26.45 5.45
C VAL A 126 9.55 26.01 6.83
N ALA A 127 8.24 25.98 7.07
CA ALA A 127 7.63 25.44 8.26
C ALA A 127 7.08 24.04 7.97
N PHE A 128 7.37 23.08 8.84
CA PHE A 128 6.81 21.73 8.84
C PHE A 128 6.00 21.54 10.10
N SER A 129 4.70 21.29 9.98
CA SER A 129 3.85 20.96 11.13
C SER A 129 3.47 19.48 11.08
N GLY A 130 3.57 18.81 12.22
CA GLY A 130 3.30 17.37 12.29
C GLY A 130 3.20 16.88 13.73
N PHE A 131 2.92 15.61 13.89
CA PHE A 131 2.96 14.87 15.14
C PHE A 131 3.39 13.41 14.90
N SER A 132 3.81 12.71 15.95
CA SER A 132 4.12 11.28 15.93
C SER A 132 3.15 10.48 16.79
N TYR A 133 2.90 9.25 16.42
CA TYR A 133 2.08 8.33 17.21
C TYR A 133 2.83 7.85 18.45
N GLU A 134 2.24 8.06 19.63
CA GLU A 134 2.71 7.49 20.90
C GLU A 134 2.08 6.11 21.16
N VAL A 135 0.87 5.90 20.66
CA VAL A 135 0.12 4.65 20.76
C VAL A 135 -0.36 4.21 19.36
N PRO A 136 -0.52 2.90 19.09
CA PRO A 136 -0.85 2.40 17.75
C PRO A 136 -2.21 2.86 17.21
N VAL A 137 -3.10 3.39 18.04
CA VAL A 137 -4.43 3.86 17.65
C VAL A 137 -4.65 5.26 18.16
N VAL A 138 -4.82 6.21 17.25
CA VAL A 138 -5.15 7.61 17.54
C VAL A 138 -6.46 7.95 16.84
N ALA A 139 -7.57 7.79 17.53
CA ALA A 139 -8.90 8.08 16.98
C ALA A 139 -9.25 9.59 16.98
N ALA A 140 -8.41 10.41 17.62
CA ALA A 140 -8.57 11.86 17.61
C ALA A 140 -8.25 12.44 16.24
N ARG A 141 -9.03 13.45 15.82
CA ARG A 141 -8.77 14.21 14.59
C ARG A 141 -7.62 15.21 14.81
N LYS A 142 -6.41 14.69 14.84
CA LYS A 142 -5.19 15.46 15.12
C LYS A 142 -5.02 16.67 14.20
N VAL A 143 -5.53 16.61 12.98
CA VAL A 143 -5.49 17.73 12.04
C VAL A 143 -6.09 19.02 12.60
N GLN A 144 -7.05 18.94 13.54
CA GLN A 144 -7.66 20.11 14.18
C GLN A 144 -6.67 20.87 15.06
N GLU A 145 -5.68 20.19 15.62
CA GLU A 145 -4.63 20.77 16.48
C GLU A 145 -3.53 21.48 15.68
N TYR A 146 -3.42 21.22 14.36
CA TYR A 146 -2.43 21.90 13.52
C TYR A 146 -2.70 23.42 13.49
N PRO A 147 -1.67 24.26 13.62
CA PRO A 147 -1.84 25.70 13.49
C PRO A 147 -2.27 26.08 12.06
N VAL A 148 -2.81 27.27 11.87
CA VAL A 148 -2.98 27.83 10.52
C VAL A 148 -1.61 28.23 9.96
N LYS A 149 -1.49 28.33 8.63
CA LYS A 149 -0.25 28.73 7.96
C LYS A 149 0.33 30.01 8.59
N SER A 150 1.59 29.93 8.99
CA SER A 150 2.32 31.07 9.53
C SER A 150 2.56 32.14 8.46
N ALA A 151 2.34 33.39 8.79
CA ALA A 151 2.72 34.52 7.92
C ALA A 151 4.25 34.73 7.86
N ASN A 152 5.01 34.06 8.72
CA ASN A 152 6.45 34.21 8.84
C ASN A 152 7.24 33.19 8.03
N CYS A 153 6.59 32.23 7.37
CA CYS A 153 7.23 31.26 6.48
C CYS A 153 6.83 31.49 5.01
N ASP A 154 7.74 31.16 4.11
CA ASP A 154 7.50 31.23 2.67
C ASP A 154 6.69 30.01 2.18
N VAL A 155 6.97 28.84 2.76
CA VAL A 155 6.27 27.58 2.50
C VAL A 155 5.90 26.90 3.81
N HIS A 156 4.69 26.37 3.92
CA HIS A 156 4.22 25.58 5.06
C HIS A 156 3.73 24.20 4.62
N ILE A 157 4.34 23.16 5.16
CA ILE A 157 4.10 21.76 4.84
C ILE A 157 3.48 21.05 6.05
N GLY A 158 2.34 20.42 5.87
CA GLY A 158 1.77 19.51 6.86
C GLY A 158 2.30 18.10 6.67
N VAL A 159 2.74 17.47 7.75
CA VAL A 159 3.19 16.06 7.75
C VAL A 159 2.22 15.27 8.62
N LEU A 160 1.47 14.34 8.01
CA LEU A 160 0.38 13.65 8.69
C LEU A 160 0.31 12.18 8.29
N HIS A 161 0.56 11.28 9.23
CA HIS A 161 0.26 9.86 9.05
C HIS A 161 -1.18 9.62 9.51
N GLY A 162 -2.12 9.35 8.57
CA GLY A 162 -3.52 9.25 8.91
C GLY A 162 -4.43 8.83 7.78
N GLU A 163 -5.69 8.52 8.13
CA GLU A 163 -6.69 8.05 7.20
C GLU A 163 -7.66 9.16 6.75
N LEU A 164 -7.89 9.25 5.43
CA LEU A 164 -8.89 10.15 4.86
C LEU A 164 -10.30 9.59 5.13
N THR A 165 -11.03 10.21 6.04
CA THR A 165 -12.42 9.86 6.32
C THR A 165 -13.19 11.00 6.97
N THR A 166 -14.47 11.14 6.64
CA THR A 166 -15.40 12.04 7.33
C THR A 166 -16.09 11.36 8.52
N ALA A 167 -16.00 10.03 8.60
CA ALA A 167 -16.54 9.23 9.69
C ALA A 167 -15.56 9.14 10.86
N GLN A 168 -15.91 8.37 11.88
CA GLN A 168 -14.98 7.99 12.92
C GLN A 168 -13.92 7.05 12.32
N GLY A 169 -12.65 7.33 12.62
CA GLY A 169 -11.50 6.54 12.19
C GLY A 169 -10.65 6.11 13.37
N ARG A 170 -9.64 5.30 13.09
CA ARG A 170 -8.72 4.76 14.09
C ARG A 170 -7.31 5.37 14.00
N TYR A 171 -6.97 5.93 12.85
CA TYR A 171 -5.61 6.36 12.52
C TYR A 171 -5.59 7.84 12.14
N ALA A 172 -5.61 8.72 13.17
CA ALA A 172 -5.62 10.19 13.03
C ALA A 172 -6.52 10.65 11.85
N PRO A 173 -7.83 10.37 11.90
CA PRO A 173 -8.73 10.62 10.79
C PRO A 173 -8.76 12.11 10.44
N PHE A 174 -8.83 12.42 9.14
CA PHE A 174 -8.93 13.78 8.63
C PHE A 174 -9.84 13.85 7.41
N SER A 175 -10.20 15.06 7.00
CA SER A 175 -10.96 15.35 5.80
C SER A 175 -10.32 16.48 5.00
N ILE A 176 -10.61 16.56 3.69
CA ILE A 176 -10.08 17.62 2.82
C ILE A 176 -10.44 19.03 3.31
N PRO A 177 -11.71 19.31 3.77
CA PRO A 177 -12.03 20.60 4.35
C PRO A 177 -11.13 21.01 5.53
N GLU A 178 -10.83 20.06 6.44
CA GLU A 178 -9.94 20.33 7.59
C GLU A 178 -8.51 20.67 7.15
N LEU A 179 -7.97 19.97 6.13
CA LEU A 179 -6.67 20.33 5.55
C LEU A 179 -6.70 21.74 4.95
N ARG A 180 -7.78 22.07 4.24
CA ARG A 180 -7.95 23.38 3.58
C ARG A 180 -7.97 24.55 4.57
N GLU A 181 -8.61 24.36 5.72
CA GLU A 181 -8.71 25.39 6.77
C GLU A 181 -7.35 25.81 7.32
N LYS A 182 -6.33 24.95 7.21
CA LYS A 182 -4.96 25.27 7.69
C LYS A 182 -4.20 26.19 6.74
N GLY A 183 -4.55 26.19 5.44
CA GLY A 183 -3.95 27.06 4.43
C GLY A 183 -2.51 26.68 4.04
N TYR A 184 -2.08 25.43 4.27
CA TYR A 184 -0.74 24.97 3.92
C TYR A 184 -0.56 24.80 2.43
N ASP A 185 0.68 24.90 1.96
CA ASP A 185 1.03 24.76 0.56
C ASP A 185 1.03 23.31 0.11
N TYR A 186 1.42 22.39 1.01
CA TYR A 186 1.47 20.95 0.73
C TYR A 186 1.16 20.12 1.99
N TRP A 187 0.54 18.95 1.78
CA TRP A 187 0.34 17.94 2.80
C TRP A 187 1.04 16.65 2.41
N ALA A 188 2.07 16.29 3.16
CA ALA A 188 2.77 15.02 3.08
C ALA A 188 2.03 13.98 3.94
N LEU A 189 1.30 13.08 3.28
CA LEU A 189 0.45 12.09 3.93
C LEU A 189 1.08 10.69 3.87
N GLY A 190 1.00 9.93 4.97
CA GLY A 190 1.33 8.50 5.05
C GLY A 190 0.14 7.68 5.55
N HIS A 191 0.28 6.36 5.62
CA HIS A 191 -0.70 5.35 6.00
C HIS A 191 -1.30 4.56 4.83
N ILE A 192 -1.46 5.16 3.67
CA ILE A 192 -2.00 4.50 2.49
C ILE A 192 -0.85 4.13 1.56
N HIS A 193 -0.67 2.82 1.31
CA HIS A 193 0.46 2.27 0.54
C HIS A 193 0.39 2.52 -0.97
N THR A 194 -0.69 3.14 -1.44
CA THR A 194 -0.85 3.52 -2.85
C THR A 194 -0.51 5.00 -3.03
N CYS A 195 0.42 5.30 -3.95
CA CYS A 195 0.72 6.69 -4.33
C CYS A 195 -0.51 7.29 -5.02
N GLN A 196 -1.07 8.37 -4.44
CA GLN A 196 -2.24 9.02 -4.99
C GLN A 196 -2.39 10.48 -4.55
N GLU A 197 -2.88 11.30 -5.45
CA GLU A 197 -3.36 12.64 -5.13
C GLU A 197 -4.67 12.55 -4.35
N VAL A 198 -4.72 13.20 -3.20
CA VAL A 198 -5.92 13.29 -2.35
C VAL A 198 -6.72 14.54 -2.67
N SER A 199 -6.02 15.62 -2.94
CA SER A 199 -6.59 16.93 -3.27
C SER A 199 -5.56 17.80 -3.99
N SER A 200 -6.02 18.58 -4.97
CA SER A 200 -5.20 19.62 -5.62
C SER A 200 -5.23 20.94 -4.84
N GLN A 201 -6.26 21.19 -4.00
CA GLN A 201 -6.41 22.40 -3.20
C GLN A 201 -7.03 22.10 -1.82
N PRO A 202 -6.21 22.04 -0.75
CA PRO A 202 -4.74 22.13 -0.74
C PRO A 202 -4.10 20.95 -1.47
N CYS A 203 -2.90 21.13 -2.01
CA CYS A 203 -2.15 20.04 -2.60
C CYS A 203 -1.81 19.01 -1.50
N ALA A 204 -2.34 17.80 -1.63
CA ALA A 204 -2.22 16.75 -0.64
C ALA A 204 -2.06 15.39 -1.32
N TRP A 205 -1.02 14.66 -0.92
CA TRP A 205 -0.66 13.38 -1.53
C TRP A 205 -0.33 12.32 -0.47
N TYR A 206 -0.74 11.10 -0.70
CA TYR A 206 -0.08 9.93 -0.15
C TYR A 206 1.07 9.54 -1.07
N SER A 207 2.29 9.42 -0.53
CA SER A 207 3.45 8.96 -1.30
C SER A 207 3.36 7.48 -1.66
N GLY A 208 2.63 6.73 -0.86
CA GLY A 208 2.63 5.28 -0.92
C GLY A 208 3.89 4.68 -0.31
N THR A 209 4.01 3.35 -0.41
CA THR A 209 5.20 2.62 0.05
C THR A 209 6.35 2.68 -0.95
N THR A 210 7.58 2.58 -0.48
CA THR A 210 8.79 2.58 -1.32
C THR A 210 9.06 1.24 -2.01
N GLN A 211 8.51 0.14 -1.46
CA GLN A 211 8.62 -1.22 -1.98
C GLN A 211 7.35 -2.01 -1.67
N GLY A 212 6.70 -2.58 -2.67
CA GLY A 212 5.51 -3.39 -2.46
C GLY A 212 5.78 -4.63 -1.61
N ALA A 213 4.98 -4.82 -0.57
CA ALA A 213 5.11 -5.92 0.37
C ALA A 213 4.31 -7.18 -0.05
N ASP A 214 3.20 -7.02 -0.72
CA ASP A 214 2.36 -8.12 -1.17
C ASP A 214 1.72 -7.85 -2.54
N ARG A 215 0.98 -8.85 -3.05
CA ARG A 215 0.32 -8.77 -4.36
C ARG A 215 -0.76 -7.67 -4.47
N LYS A 216 -1.30 -7.16 -3.36
CA LYS A 216 -2.27 -6.07 -3.39
C LYS A 216 -1.59 -4.72 -3.66
N GLU A 217 -0.30 -4.68 -3.46
CA GLU A 217 0.54 -3.53 -3.72
C GLU A 217 1.25 -3.66 -5.07
N SER A 218 0.48 -4.01 -6.11
CA SER A 218 0.98 -4.16 -7.47
C SER A 218 1.50 -2.86 -8.08
N GLY A 219 2.33 -3.00 -9.11
CA GLY A 219 2.92 -1.89 -9.86
C GLY A 219 4.11 -1.23 -9.16
N SER A 220 4.63 -0.20 -9.81
CA SER A 220 5.79 0.56 -9.33
C SER A 220 5.51 1.26 -8.01
N LYS A 221 6.49 1.23 -7.11
CA LYS A 221 6.47 1.91 -5.81
C LYS A 221 7.62 2.90 -5.72
N GLY A 222 7.43 3.94 -4.92
CA GLY A 222 8.43 5.00 -4.88
C GLY A 222 8.10 6.12 -3.92
N VAL A 223 8.62 7.30 -4.25
CA VAL A 223 8.50 8.53 -3.46
C VAL A 223 8.05 9.69 -4.35
N LEU A 224 7.72 10.81 -3.73
CA LEU A 224 7.38 12.04 -4.43
C LEU A 224 8.51 13.06 -4.27
N LEU A 225 8.99 13.57 -5.40
CA LEU A 225 9.79 14.78 -5.46
C LEU A 225 8.83 15.96 -5.60
N VAL A 226 8.87 16.88 -4.66
CA VAL A 226 7.95 18.02 -4.58
C VAL A 226 8.76 19.32 -4.69
N GLU A 227 8.33 20.17 -5.61
CA GLU A 227 8.93 21.48 -5.83
C GLU A 227 7.89 22.59 -5.62
N ILE A 228 8.19 23.53 -4.73
CA ILE A 228 7.28 24.61 -4.37
C ILE A 228 7.96 25.96 -4.56
N THR A 229 7.47 26.72 -5.51
CA THR A 229 7.77 28.15 -5.59
C THR A 229 6.74 28.91 -4.74
N PRO A 230 7.16 29.72 -3.75
CA PRO A 230 6.22 30.46 -2.91
C PRO A 230 5.16 31.20 -3.72
N GLY A 231 3.89 30.97 -3.37
CA GLY A 231 2.74 31.57 -4.07
C GLY A 231 2.23 30.82 -5.31
N ASN A 232 2.92 29.77 -5.75
CA ASN A 232 2.49 28.91 -6.86
C ASN A 232 1.99 27.55 -6.33
N ALA A 233 1.27 26.84 -7.20
CA ALA A 233 0.91 25.46 -6.91
C ALA A 233 2.16 24.56 -6.88
N PRO A 234 2.25 23.59 -5.96
CA PRO A 234 3.34 22.62 -5.94
C PRO A 234 3.39 21.76 -7.22
N GLU A 235 4.59 21.49 -7.71
CA GLU A 235 4.85 20.48 -8.73
C GLU A 235 5.26 19.18 -8.04
N VAL A 236 4.61 18.06 -8.41
CA VAL A 236 4.79 16.76 -7.76
C VAL A 236 5.17 15.72 -8.80
N HIS A 237 6.32 15.08 -8.62
CA HIS A 237 6.88 14.09 -9.53
C HIS A 237 7.09 12.77 -8.80
N PHE A 238 6.53 11.68 -9.34
CA PHE A 238 6.78 10.34 -8.81
C PHE A 238 8.14 9.83 -9.25
N ILE A 239 8.94 9.36 -8.28
CA ILE A 239 10.23 8.71 -8.53
C ILE A 239 10.16 7.28 -8.05
N GLU A 240 10.40 6.34 -8.96
CA GLU A 240 10.36 4.92 -8.68
C GLU A 240 11.59 4.50 -7.85
N THR A 241 11.35 3.85 -6.70
CA THR A 241 12.41 3.30 -5.84
C THR A 241 12.36 1.78 -5.73
N SER A 242 11.22 1.14 -6.03
CA SER A 242 11.07 -0.30 -5.92
C SER A 242 12.10 -1.06 -6.78
N THR A 243 12.67 -2.11 -6.21
CA THR A 243 13.63 -3.00 -6.88
C THR A 243 12.99 -4.30 -7.34
N MET A 244 11.79 -4.59 -6.83
CA MET A 244 10.95 -5.72 -7.20
C MET A 244 9.51 -5.25 -7.31
N ASP A 245 8.77 -5.76 -8.31
CA ASP A 245 7.36 -5.44 -8.48
C ASP A 245 6.47 -6.66 -8.29
N TRP A 246 5.28 -6.43 -7.74
CA TRP A 246 4.17 -7.34 -7.85
C TRP A 246 3.38 -6.98 -9.10
N THR A 247 3.09 -7.98 -9.94
CA THR A 247 2.41 -7.76 -11.23
C THR A 247 1.31 -8.78 -11.41
N GLU A 248 0.16 -8.33 -11.86
CA GLU A 248 -0.91 -9.19 -12.33
C GLU A 248 -0.85 -9.25 -13.86
N VAL A 249 -0.86 -10.45 -14.41
CA VAL A 249 -0.83 -10.69 -15.86
C VAL A 249 -2.06 -11.50 -16.23
N GLU A 250 -2.79 -11.03 -17.22
CA GLU A 250 -3.94 -11.74 -17.78
C GLU A 250 -3.55 -12.40 -19.09
N LEU A 251 -3.86 -13.68 -19.25
CA LEU A 251 -3.59 -14.44 -20.45
C LEU A 251 -4.85 -15.18 -20.91
N SER A 252 -5.37 -14.81 -22.07
CA SER A 252 -6.50 -15.51 -22.67
C SER A 252 -6.05 -16.83 -23.25
N ILE A 253 -6.69 -17.92 -22.82
CA ILE A 253 -6.38 -19.27 -23.25
C ILE A 253 -7.47 -19.77 -24.18
N SER A 254 -7.06 -20.31 -25.35
CA SER A 254 -7.97 -21.00 -26.25
C SER A 254 -8.47 -22.30 -25.63
N GLU A 255 -9.75 -22.62 -25.81
CA GLU A 255 -10.35 -23.91 -25.39
C GLU A 255 -9.65 -25.13 -25.97
N SER A 256 -8.92 -24.95 -27.08
CA SER A 256 -8.12 -26.02 -27.73
C SER A 256 -6.70 -26.15 -27.16
N ALA A 257 -6.28 -25.28 -26.21
CA ALA A 257 -4.96 -25.36 -25.61
C ALA A 257 -4.85 -26.64 -24.77
N ARG A 258 -3.83 -27.43 -25.08
CA ARG A 258 -3.56 -28.66 -24.33
C ARG A 258 -2.74 -28.36 -23.10
N LEU A 259 -3.03 -29.02 -22.01
CA LEU A 259 -2.34 -28.82 -20.72
C LEU A 259 -0.81 -29.01 -20.86
N GLU A 260 -0.37 -29.94 -21.71
CA GLU A 260 1.06 -30.25 -21.93
C GLU A 260 1.82 -29.11 -22.64
N THR A 261 1.14 -28.29 -23.44
CA THR A 261 1.75 -27.16 -24.17
C THR A 261 1.58 -25.83 -23.45
N LEU A 262 0.66 -25.77 -22.50
CA LEU A 262 0.32 -24.52 -21.78
C LEU A 262 1.50 -23.88 -21.05
N PRO A 263 2.43 -24.62 -20.37
CA PRO A 263 3.60 -24.01 -19.74
C PRO A 263 4.46 -23.20 -20.71
N TYR A 264 4.67 -23.68 -21.90
CA TYR A 264 5.48 -23.02 -22.92
C TYR A 264 4.81 -21.75 -23.44
N LEU A 265 3.49 -21.81 -23.69
CA LEU A 265 2.70 -20.65 -24.11
C LEU A 265 2.72 -19.55 -23.03
N ILE A 266 2.60 -19.92 -21.78
CA ILE A 266 2.70 -18.97 -20.65
C ILE A 266 4.07 -18.31 -20.64
N VAL A 267 5.15 -19.09 -20.70
CA VAL A 267 6.53 -18.54 -20.65
C VAL A 267 6.81 -17.60 -21.83
N GLU A 268 6.24 -17.85 -23.00
CA GLU A 268 6.38 -16.97 -24.17
C GLU A 268 5.55 -15.69 -24.05
N ALA A 269 4.39 -15.76 -23.39
CA ALA A 269 3.49 -14.62 -23.23
C ALA A 269 3.87 -13.70 -22.05
N LEU A 270 4.71 -14.17 -21.12
CA LEU A 270 5.13 -13.37 -19.99
C LEU A 270 6.05 -12.23 -20.43
N PRO A 271 5.91 -11.03 -19.84
CA PRO A 271 6.76 -9.88 -20.16
C PRO A 271 8.21 -10.13 -19.77
N SER A 272 9.13 -9.41 -20.42
CA SER A 272 10.55 -9.34 -20.03
C SER A 272 10.80 -8.03 -19.28
N PRO A 273 10.62 -8.00 -17.96
CA PRO A 273 10.73 -6.76 -17.17
C PRO A 273 12.19 -6.34 -17.00
N ALA A 274 12.41 -5.04 -16.76
CA ALA A 274 13.74 -4.50 -16.48
C ALA A 274 14.26 -4.86 -15.08
N LYS A 275 13.35 -5.16 -14.14
CA LYS A 275 13.63 -5.58 -12.76
C LYS A 275 12.81 -6.84 -12.40
N ARG A 276 13.14 -7.47 -11.27
CA ARG A 276 12.43 -8.69 -10.86
C ARG A 276 10.95 -8.43 -10.66
N SER A 277 10.13 -9.29 -11.27
CA SER A 277 8.67 -9.23 -11.18
C SER A 277 8.10 -10.51 -10.57
N LEU A 278 7.28 -10.35 -9.54
CA LEU A 278 6.53 -11.42 -8.87
C LEU A 278 5.13 -11.45 -9.46
N VAL A 279 4.86 -12.44 -10.29
CA VAL A 279 3.66 -12.47 -11.12
C VAL A 279 2.56 -13.34 -10.51
N THR A 280 1.36 -12.79 -10.41
CA THR A 280 0.12 -13.56 -10.34
C THR A 280 -0.47 -13.62 -11.74
N LEU A 281 -0.57 -14.80 -12.30
CA LEU A 281 -1.11 -15.02 -13.64
C LEU A 281 -2.59 -15.40 -13.57
N HIS A 282 -3.43 -14.70 -14.31
CA HIS A 282 -4.84 -14.99 -14.50
C HIS A 282 -5.07 -15.59 -15.88
N LEU A 283 -5.38 -16.88 -15.94
CA LEU A 283 -5.78 -17.56 -17.17
C LEU A 283 -7.26 -17.26 -17.45
N GLN A 284 -7.53 -16.46 -18.45
CA GLN A 284 -8.89 -16.16 -18.88
C GLN A 284 -9.42 -17.30 -19.73
N THR A 285 -10.43 -18.00 -19.25
CA THR A 285 -11.10 -19.13 -19.90
C THR A 285 -12.58 -18.84 -20.09
N GLN A 286 -13.25 -19.56 -21.01
CA GLN A 286 -14.70 -19.43 -21.20
C GLN A 286 -15.48 -20.35 -20.25
N GLU A 287 -14.87 -21.44 -19.82
CA GLU A 287 -15.43 -22.43 -18.89
C GLU A 287 -14.32 -22.82 -17.91
N SER A 288 -14.68 -23.41 -16.77
CA SER A 288 -13.67 -23.92 -15.84
C SER A 288 -13.03 -25.18 -16.43
N LEU A 289 -11.76 -25.08 -16.74
CA LEU A 289 -10.98 -26.12 -17.42
C LEU A 289 -9.99 -26.82 -16.49
N TYR A 290 -9.54 -26.14 -15.42
CA TYR A 290 -8.41 -26.57 -14.60
C TYR A 290 -8.80 -26.76 -13.15
N SER A 291 -8.40 -27.88 -12.55
CA SER A 291 -8.50 -28.08 -11.10
C SER A 291 -7.43 -27.25 -10.36
N ARG A 292 -7.60 -27.09 -9.05
CA ARG A 292 -6.58 -26.43 -8.21
C ARG A 292 -5.23 -27.14 -8.28
N GLU A 293 -5.23 -28.46 -8.39
CA GLU A 293 -4.00 -29.25 -8.47
C GLU A 293 -3.31 -29.04 -9.82
N ASP A 294 -4.08 -28.98 -10.95
CA ASP A 294 -3.54 -28.66 -12.26
C ASP A 294 -2.86 -27.29 -12.27
N LEU A 295 -3.51 -26.27 -11.70
CA LEU A 295 -2.95 -24.92 -11.63
C LEU A 295 -1.69 -24.84 -10.75
N LYS A 296 -1.62 -25.64 -9.69
CA LYS A 296 -0.45 -25.73 -8.84
C LYS A 296 0.72 -26.40 -9.59
N GLN A 297 0.49 -27.54 -10.22
CA GLN A 297 1.50 -28.24 -11.03
C GLN A 297 1.97 -27.38 -12.19
N LEU A 298 1.04 -26.67 -12.85
CA LEU A 298 1.36 -25.71 -13.89
C LEU A 298 2.28 -24.59 -13.38
N THR A 299 2.01 -24.07 -12.19
CA THR A 299 2.87 -23.06 -11.54
C THR A 299 4.28 -23.59 -11.31
N GLU A 300 4.42 -24.83 -10.86
CA GLU A 300 5.72 -25.47 -10.60
C GLU A 300 6.50 -25.67 -11.92
N VAL A 301 5.85 -26.15 -12.98
CA VAL A 301 6.49 -26.36 -14.29
C VAL A 301 6.92 -25.03 -14.92
N VAL A 302 6.04 -24.03 -14.93
CA VAL A 302 6.35 -22.69 -15.45
C VAL A 302 7.52 -22.06 -14.69
N SER A 303 7.54 -22.19 -13.36
CA SER A 303 8.65 -21.68 -12.53
C SER A 303 9.98 -22.34 -12.90
N GLY A 304 10.01 -23.66 -13.08
CA GLY A 304 11.22 -24.38 -13.51
C GLY A 304 11.73 -23.90 -14.88
N LEU A 305 10.84 -23.70 -15.86
CA LEU A 305 11.21 -23.18 -17.19
C LEU A 305 11.75 -21.74 -17.13
N LEU A 306 11.20 -20.91 -16.26
CA LEU A 306 11.67 -19.53 -16.07
C LEU A 306 13.05 -19.49 -15.37
N GLU A 307 13.31 -20.39 -14.42
CA GLU A 307 14.61 -20.53 -13.77
C GLU A 307 15.69 -20.97 -14.77
N GLU A 308 15.40 -21.96 -15.62
CA GLU A 308 16.31 -22.40 -16.68
C GLU A 308 16.67 -21.25 -17.64
N LYS A 309 15.68 -20.40 -17.98
CA LYS A 309 15.88 -19.20 -18.80
C LYS A 309 16.56 -18.03 -18.05
N ARG A 310 16.84 -18.16 -16.76
CA ARG A 310 17.33 -17.08 -15.89
C ARG A 310 16.48 -15.83 -15.96
N SER A 311 15.16 -16.01 -16.02
CA SER A 311 14.18 -14.92 -16.12
C SER A 311 14.17 -14.05 -14.86
N LEU A 312 13.87 -12.76 -15.02
CA LEU A 312 13.54 -11.86 -13.91
C LEU A 312 12.08 -12.02 -13.43
N VAL A 313 11.29 -12.83 -14.13
CA VAL A 313 9.92 -13.14 -13.74
C VAL A 313 9.92 -14.36 -12.81
N THR A 314 9.16 -14.25 -11.72
CA THR A 314 8.85 -15.36 -10.82
C THR A 314 7.33 -15.48 -10.72
N VAL A 315 6.76 -16.60 -11.17
CA VAL A 315 5.30 -16.83 -11.07
C VAL A 315 4.98 -17.33 -9.67
N MET A 316 4.25 -16.52 -8.92
CA MET A 316 3.85 -16.80 -7.55
C MET A 316 2.58 -17.66 -7.47
N SER A 317 1.69 -17.49 -8.41
CA SER A 317 0.48 -18.29 -8.54
C SER A 317 -0.15 -18.15 -9.93
N ILE A 318 -0.79 -19.23 -10.39
CA ILE A 318 -1.65 -19.22 -11.57
C ILE A 318 -3.09 -19.43 -11.10
N ARG A 319 -4.01 -18.62 -11.63
CA ARG A 319 -5.43 -18.66 -11.30
C ARG A 319 -6.25 -18.72 -12.56
N GLU A 320 -7.29 -19.48 -12.55
CA GLU A 320 -8.28 -19.47 -13.62
C GLU A 320 -9.35 -18.41 -13.34
N GLN A 321 -9.66 -17.61 -14.36
CA GLN A 321 -10.72 -16.61 -14.35
C GLN A 321 -11.68 -16.89 -15.49
N VAL A 322 -12.88 -17.37 -15.15
CA VAL A 322 -13.91 -17.66 -16.14
C VAL A 322 -14.57 -16.36 -16.59
N THR A 323 -14.45 -16.03 -17.87
CA THR A 323 -14.90 -14.75 -18.45
C THR A 323 -16.33 -14.79 -19.01
N LYS A 324 -16.86 -16.00 -19.31
CA LYS A 324 -18.29 -16.14 -19.64
C LYS A 324 -19.11 -16.21 -18.36
N PRO A 325 -20.13 -15.33 -18.22
CA PRO A 325 -21.17 -15.63 -17.25
C PRO A 325 -21.75 -16.99 -17.60
N LEU A 326 -21.90 -17.88 -16.60
CA LEU A 326 -22.69 -19.10 -16.77
C LEU A 326 -23.98 -18.69 -17.48
N ARG A 327 -24.14 -19.09 -18.75
CA ARG A 327 -25.42 -18.96 -19.44
C ARG A 327 -26.35 -19.83 -18.63
N GLY A 328 -27.18 -19.17 -17.82
CA GLY A 328 -28.21 -19.83 -17.08
C GLY A 328 -28.95 -20.77 -18.03
N ALA A 329 -29.01 -22.02 -17.68
CA ALA A 329 -29.90 -22.93 -18.34
C ALA A 329 -31.25 -22.23 -18.40
N SER A 330 -31.72 -21.96 -19.62
CA SER A 330 -32.97 -21.27 -19.88
C SER A 330 -34.08 -21.94 -19.06
N GLY A 331 -34.59 -21.21 -18.07
CA GLY A 331 -35.82 -21.59 -17.39
C GLY A 331 -35.72 -22.11 -15.96
N ILE A 332 -34.53 -22.15 -15.35
CA ILE A 332 -34.44 -22.40 -13.90
C ILE A 332 -34.00 -21.10 -13.22
N SER A 333 -34.93 -20.46 -12.51
CA SER A 333 -34.61 -19.39 -11.58
C SER A 333 -33.77 -19.98 -10.44
N LEU A 334 -32.45 -19.86 -10.54
CA LEU A 334 -31.51 -20.20 -9.44
C LEU A 334 -31.75 -19.36 -8.19
N VAL A 335 -32.59 -18.34 -8.31
CA VAL A 335 -32.97 -17.41 -7.25
C VAL A 335 -33.94 -18.03 -6.23
N GLY A 336 -34.56 -19.17 -6.55
CA GLY A 336 -35.53 -19.83 -5.67
C GLY A 336 -34.96 -20.90 -4.72
N GLU A 337 -33.68 -21.28 -4.85
CA GLU A 337 -33.09 -22.39 -4.09
C GLU A 337 -31.81 -22.05 -3.31
N VAL A 338 -31.61 -20.77 -2.95
CA VAL A 338 -30.60 -20.44 -1.93
C VAL A 338 -31.23 -20.71 -0.57
N ASP A 339 -31.18 -21.98 -0.16
CA ASP A 339 -31.69 -22.41 1.13
C ASP A 339 -30.81 -21.83 2.26
N ALA A 340 -31.48 -21.44 3.37
CA ALA A 340 -30.82 -20.98 4.59
C ALA A 340 -29.79 -21.97 5.16
N SER A 341 -29.78 -23.22 4.69
CA SER A 341 -28.78 -24.24 5.00
C SER A 341 -27.37 -23.92 4.49
N LEU A 342 -27.20 -23.00 3.53
CA LEU A 342 -25.89 -22.49 3.10
C LEU A 342 -25.15 -21.73 4.21
N PHE A 343 -25.84 -21.30 5.24
CA PHE A 343 -25.28 -20.67 6.44
C PHE A 343 -25.22 -21.64 7.62
N SER A 344 -24.77 -22.87 7.37
CA SER A 344 -24.60 -23.86 8.42
C SER A 344 -23.59 -23.39 9.49
N GLU A 345 -23.77 -23.85 10.75
CA GLU A 345 -22.83 -23.56 11.85
C GLU A 345 -21.37 -23.81 11.48
N MET A 346 -21.11 -24.71 10.54
CA MET A 346 -19.77 -25.08 10.09
C MET A 346 -19.14 -24.03 9.18
N GLU A 347 -19.90 -23.21 8.45
CA GLU A 347 -19.38 -22.12 7.61
C GLU A 347 -19.20 -20.84 8.41
N ILE A 348 -20.05 -20.59 9.38
CA ILE A 348 -19.90 -19.51 10.36
C ILE A 348 -18.61 -19.72 11.17
N ALA A 349 -18.32 -20.95 11.60
CA ALA A 349 -17.09 -21.31 12.31
C ALA A 349 -15.83 -21.17 11.43
N LYS A 350 -15.91 -21.41 10.11
CA LYS A 350 -14.81 -21.22 9.16
C LYS A 350 -14.49 -19.73 8.88
N SER A 351 -15.45 -18.84 9.11
CA SER A 351 -15.24 -17.39 8.93
C SER A 351 -14.40 -16.72 10.04
N GLY A 352 -13.99 -17.45 11.06
CA GLY A 352 -13.16 -16.94 12.17
C GLY A 352 -13.90 -16.14 13.24
N PHE A 353 -15.24 -16.10 13.20
CA PHE A 353 -16.05 -15.49 14.26
C PHE A 353 -16.22 -16.47 15.42
N SER A 354 -15.28 -16.42 16.36
CA SER A 354 -15.29 -17.29 17.56
C SER A 354 -16.03 -16.68 18.77
N ASN A 355 -16.81 -15.62 18.56
CA ASN A 355 -17.52 -14.96 19.65
C ASN A 355 -18.96 -15.48 19.72
N GLN A 356 -19.32 -16.08 20.84
CA GLN A 356 -20.63 -16.64 21.11
C GLN A 356 -21.78 -15.64 20.87
N LEU A 357 -21.59 -14.36 21.23
CA LEU A 357 -22.54 -13.27 20.98
C LEU A 357 -22.78 -13.01 19.49
N MET A 358 -21.74 -13.12 18.66
CA MET A 358 -21.86 -12.95 17.21
C MET A 358 -22.59 -14.15 16.58
N SER A 359 -22.32 -15.36 17.06
CA SER A 359 -23.03 -16.57 16.65
C SER A 359 -24.52 -16.50 16.99
N GLU A 360 -24.85 -16.05 18.20
CA GLU A 360 -26.25 -15.84 18.63
C GLU A 360 -26.94 -14.71 17.84
N PHE A 361 -26.20 -13.65 17.45
CA PHE A 361 -26.70 -12.57 16.60
C PHE A 361 -27.03 -13.06 15.20
N LEU A 362 -26.14 -13.85 14.58
CA LEU A 362 -26.30 -14.39 13.23
C LEU A 362 -27.40 -15.48 13.14
N GLN A 363 -27.82 -16.06 14.26
CA GLN A 363 -28.91 -17.05 14.35
C GLN A 363 -30.30 -16.42 14.47
N LYS A 364 -30.42 -15.10 14.64
CA LYS A 364 -31.70 -14.42 14.67
C LYS A 364 -32.37 -14.46 13.30
N GLU A 365 -33.65 -14.82 13.26
CA GLU A 365 -34.42 -14.96 12.00
C GLU A 365 -34.42 -13.66 11.17
N ASP A 366 -34.54 -12.50 11.81
CA ASP A 366 -34.53 -11.19 11.19
C ASP A 366 -33.17 -10.87 10.54
N VAL A 367 -32.08 -11.23 11.20
CA VAL A 367 -30.70 -11.05 10.67
C VAL A 367 -30.43 -11.99 9.49
N GLN A 368 -30.85 -13.24 9.59
CA GLN A 368 -30.73 -14.21 8.50
C GLN A 368 -31.53 -13.78 7.29
N GLN A 369 -32.72 -13.24 7.48
CA GLN A 369 -33.57 -12.74 6.42
C GLN A 369 -32.94 -11.51 5.75
N GLU A 370 -32.37 -10.57 6.50
CA GLU A 370 -31.66 -9.40 5.96
C GLU A 370 -30.40 -9.79 5.18
N ILE A 371 -29.61 -10.74 5.69
CA ILE A 371 -28.45 -11.30 5.00
C ILE A 371 -28.87 -11.99 3.71
N HIS A 372 -29.92 -12.79 3.75
CA HIS A 372 -30.48 -13.46 2.58
C HIS A 372 -30.94 -12.46 1.53
N GLU A 373 -31.73 -11.47 1.88
CA GLU A 373 -32.20 -10.42 0.95
C GLU A 373 -31.05 -9.61 0.35
N ARG A 374 -30.00 -9.34 1.12
CA ARG A 374 -28.82 -8.61 0.65
C ARG A 374 -27.97 -9.46 -0.27
N ALA A 375 -27.78 -10.75 0.05
CA ALA A 375 -27.09 -11.70 -0.81
C ALA A 375 -27.82 -11.89 -2.14
N MET A 376 -29.17 -11.95 -2.11
CA MET A 376 -29.99 -12.05 -3.31
C MET A 376 -29.90 -10.80 -4.20
N ARG A 377 -29.95 -9.60 -3.61
CA ARG A 377 -29.74 -8.34 -4.36
C ARG A 377 -28.35 -8.27 -5.01
N LEU A 378 -27.31 -8.69 -4.30
CA LEU A 378 -25.94 -8.73 -4.85
C LEU A 378 -25.80 -9.75 -5.99
N LEU A 379 -26.45 -10.92 -5.88
CA LEU A 379 -26.49 -11.91 -6.96
C LEU A 379 -27.27 -11.37 -8.16
N GLU A 380 -28.44 -10.77 -7.95
CA GLU A 380 -29.24 -10.16 -9.03
C GLU A 380 -28.49 -9.01 -9.72
N ALA A 381 -27.81 -8.13 -8.97
CA ALA A 381 -26.97 -7.08 -9.53
C ALA A 381 -25.84 -7.65 -10.39
N ARG A 382 -25.16 -8.68 -9.89
CA ARG A 382 -24.06 -9.35 -10.60
C ARG A 382 -24.50 -10.09 -11.85
N PHE A 383 -25.68 -10.72 -11.82
CA PHE A 383 -26.25 -11.43 -12.98
C PHE A 383 -26.98 -10.52 -13.96
N SER A 384 -27.46 -9.35 -13.54
CA SER A 384 -28.13 -8.37 -14.41
C SER A 384 -27.16 -7.39 -15.10
N GLY A 385 -25.86 -7.44 -14.78
CA GLY A 385 -24.87 -6.53 -15.37
C GLY A 385 -25.00 -5.08 -14.89
N ARG A 386 -25.71 -4.83 -13.78
CA ARG A 386 -25.78 -3.52 -13.15
C ARG A 386 -24.78 -3.48 -12.00
N GLU A 387 -23.66 -2.82 -12.22
CA GLU A 387 -22.79 -2.39 -11.13
C GLU A 387 -23.56 -1.31 -10.33
N GLU A 388 -23.82 -1.57 -9.07
CA GLU A 388 -24.18 -0.47 -8.14
C GLU A 388 -22.88 0.27 -7.79
N VAL A 389 -22.91 1.56 -8.10
CA VAL A 389 -21.90 2.58 -7.75
C VAL A 389 -21.85 2.79 -6.23
#